data_f8fd7c7eabd18e56a442976af4b20dc2
#
_entry.id   f8fd7c7eabd18e56a442976af4b20dc2
#
_cell.length_a   1.000
_cell.length_b   1.000
_cell.length_c   1.000
_cell.angle_alpha   90.00
_cell.angle_beta   90.00
_cell.angle_gamma   90.00
#
_symmetry.space_group_name_H-M   'P 1'
#
loop_
_entity.id
_entity.type
_entity.pdbx_description
1 polymer ?
#
loop_
_entity_poly.entity_id
_entity_poly.type
_entity_poly.pdbx_seq_one_letter_code
_entity_poly.pdbx_strand_id
1 'polypeptide(L)'
;MKYLLPILILNVFSFAGEVDQYLAWNQLPNDESHYLNKLFNEEIQAALDEINKNHNDCSCEEAAGRILKHFGIGLNTPLEKQLKSSTQLDKYPPNEIHISERYKKSIFRRELPFKNLEQYQDYSLEIYIDEVVNVGGIYIGLDKLTHFTASGFLYYKIYRLALEFVESKEAAMQMAIAMGIYGEKYILGKISSGVFSYADLESNFQGFLFALDLCNSGSTRLKRSGKGWELSGSFDLRDYVNPFWDESYNPSYYYENQNLSLMPKSQAV
;
A
#
# COMPACT_ATOMS: atom_id res chain seq x y z
N MET A 1 -13.24 -12.16 26.04
CA MET A 1 -12.91 -11.18 25.00
C MET A 1 -11.45 -10.68 24.95
N LYS A 2 -10.49 -11.29 25.64
CA LYS A 2 -9.07 -10.82 25.69
C LYS A 2 -8.15 -11.44 24.61
N TYR A 3 -8.66 -12.24 23.68
CA TYR A 3 -7.83 -13.04 22.75
C TYR A 3 -8.16 -12.88 21.27
N LEU A 4 -9.00 -11.90 20.89
CA LEU A 4 -9.38 -11.70 19.47
C LEU A 4 -8.44 -10.78 18.70
N LEU A 5 -7.66 -9.95 19.36
CA LEU A 5 -6.71 -9.04 18.72
C LEU A 5 -5.53 -9.75 18.03
N PRO A 6 -4.92 -10.82 18.61
CA PRO A 6 -3.80 -11.51 17.98
C PRO A 6 -4.18 -12.34 16.75
N ILE A 7 -5.43 -12.77 16.62
CA ILE A 7 -5.87 -13.68 15.53
C ILE A 7 -6.04 -12.92 14.20
N LEU A 8 -6.33 -11.63 14.26
CA LEU A 8 -6.45 -10.81 13.05
C LEU A 8 -5.10 -10.53 12.35
N ILE A 9 -4.02 -10.63 13.12
CA ILE A 9 -2.65 -10.33 12.65
C ILE A 9 -1.99 -11.55 12.00
N LEU A 10 -2.43 -12.76 12.33
CA LEU A 10 -1.73 -14.00 11.95
C LEU A 10 -1.95 -14.48 10.51
N ASN A 11 -2.84 -13.86 9.73
CA ASN A 11 -3.09 -14.26 8.34
C ASN A 11 -2.45 -13.35 7.29
N VAL A 12 -1.49 -12.48 7.65
CA VAL A 12 -0.86 -11.51 6.76
C VAL A 12 0.60 -11.86 6.47
N PHE A 13 0.99 -13.12 6.55
CA PHE A 13 2.30 -13.56 6.09
C PHE A 13 2.27 -13.74 4.57
N SER A 14 2.38 -12.67 3.83
CA SER A 14 2.91 -12.73 2.49
C SER A 14 3.92 -11.60 2.35
N PHE A 15 4.99 -11.87 1.62
CA PHE A 15 6.13 -10.99 1.51
C PHE A 15 5.75 -9.71 0.79
N ALA A 16 5.88 -8.58 1.47
CA ALA A 16 5.77 -7.27 0.85
C ALA A 16 6.87 -7.11 -0.20
N GLY A 17 6.53 -6.60 -1.36
CA GLY A 17 7.52 -6.07 -2.27
C GLY A 17 8.21 -4.88 -1.61
N GLU A 18 9.49 -4.70 -1.90
CA GLU A 18 10.24 -3.52 -1.51
C GLU A 18 10.60 -2.73 -2.77
N VAL A 19 10.58 -1.44 -2.66
CA VAL A 19 10.92 -0.56 -3.78
C VAL A 19 12.36 -0.11 -3.68
N ASP A 20 13.09 -0.23 -4.77
CA ASP A 20 14.37 0.45 -4.91
C ASP A 20 14.20 1.71 -5.76
N GLN A 21 13.81 2.78 -5.11
CA GLN A 21 13.62 4.08 -5.73
C GLN A 21 14.86 4.58 -6.48
N TYR A 22 16.06 4.22 -6.00
CA TYR A 22 17.32 4.65 -6.59
C TYR A 22 17.60 4.01 -7.96
N LEU A 23 17.05 2.82 -8.22
CA LEU A 23 17.11 2.21 -9.55
C LEU A 23 16.42 3.07 -10.62
N ALA A 24 15.40 3.81 -10.23
CA ALA A 24 14.59 4.63 -11.13
C ALA A 24 15.13 6.06 -11.33
N TRP A 25 16.16 6.49 -10.62
CA TRP A 25 16.59 7.90 -10.60
C TRP A 25 16.92 8.53 -11.95
N ASN A 26 17.41 7.77 -12.90
CA ASN A 26 17.69 8.28 -14.24
C ASN A 26 16.63 7.82 -15.27
N GLN A 27 15.57 7.23 -14.78
CA GLN A 27 14.42 6.82 -15.58
C GLN A 27 13.28 7.78 -15.26
N LEU A 28 12.63 8.28 -16.27
CA LEU A 28 11.55 9.24 -16.12
C LEU A 28 10.27 8.63 -16.71
N PRO A 29 9.61 7.68 -16.00
CA PRO A 29 8.32 7.17 -16.42
C PRO A 29 7.33 8.32 -16.65
N ASN A 30 6.49 8.17 -17.66
CA ASN A 30 5.43 9.13 -17.95
C ASN A 30 4.47 9.24 -16.75
N ASP A 31 3.74 10.36 -16.68
CA ASP A 31 2.72 10.53 -15.64
C ASP A 31 1.55 9.58 -15.89
N GLU A 32 1.37 8.63 -14.99
CA GLU A 32 0.33 7.60 -15.02
C GLU A 32 -0.92 7.96 -14.21
N SER A 33 -1.03 9.18 -13.72
CA SER A 33 -2.18 9.64 -12.93
C SER A 33 -3.51 9.37 -13.64
N HIS A 34 -3.56 9.55 -14.96
CA HIS A 34 -4.78 9.33 -15.73
C HIS A 34 -5.20 7.85 -15.75
N TYR A 35 -4.23 6.96 -16.01
CA TYR A 35 -4.46 5.52 -16.04
C TYR A 35 -4.90 5.01 -14.65
N LEU A 36 -4.17 5.41 -13.61
CA LEU A 36 -4.46 5.00 -12.24
C LEU A 36 -5.80 5.55 -11.75
N ASN A 37 -6.10 6.82 -12.03
CA ASN A 37 -7.40 7.42 -11.68
C ASN A 37 -8.56 6.70 -12.36
N LYS A 38 -8.42 6.35 -13.63
CA LYS A 38 -9.43 5.57 -14.34
C LYS A 38 -9.66 4.22 -13.64
N LEU A 39 -8.58 3.49 -13.37
CA LEU A 39 -8.64 2.18 -12.69
C LEU A 39 -9.31 2.28 -11.32
N PHE A 40 -8.88 3.23 -10.49
CA PHE A 40 -9.46 3.41 -9.16
C PHE A 40 -10.95 3.78 -9.22
N ASN A 41 -11.36 4.64 -10.14
CA ASN A 41 -12.77 5.00 -10.30
C ASN A 41 -13.62 3.82 -10.76
N GLU A 42 -13.10 2.97 -11.65
CA GLU A 42 -13.76 1.73 -12.09
C GLU A 42 -13.95 0.76 -10.92
N GLU A 43 -12.92 0.54 -10.09
CA GLU A 43 -13.01 -0.32 -8.91
C GLU A 43 -13.93 0.25 -7.82
N ILE A 44 -13.92 1.56 -7.58
CA ILE A 44 -14.84 2.22 -6.65
C ILE A 44 -16.28 2.04 -7.14
N GLN A 45 -16.53 2.22 -8.44
CA GLN A 45 -17.87 2.02 -9.00
C GLN A 45 -18.33 0.57 -8.87
N ALA A 46 -17.46 -0.41 -9.13
CA ALA A 46 -17.77 -1.82 -8.94
C ALA A 46 -18.10 -2.14 -7.47
N ALA A 47 -17.34 -1.56 -6.53
CA ALA A 47 -17.65 -1.68 -5.10
C ALA A 47 -19.02 -1.09 -4.74
N LEU A 48 -19.34 0.09 -5.29
CA LEU A 48 -20.65 0.73 -5.08
C LEU A 48 -21.80 -0.09 -5.65
N ASP A 49 -21.63 -0.68 -6.83
CA ASP A 49 -22.64 -1.55 -7.44
C ASP A 49 -22.90 -2.80 -6.57
N GLU A 50 -21.85 -3.40 -6.01
CA GLU A 50 -21.97 -4.50 -5.05
C GLU A 50 -22.68 -4.08 -3.77
N ILE A 51 -22.32 -2.93 -3.20
CA ILE A 51 -22.94 -2.38 -1.99
C ILE A 51 -24.42 -2.12 -2.24
N ASN A 52 -24.77 -1.49 -3.34
CA ASN A 52 -26.15 -1.15 -3.68
C ASN A 52 -27.02 -2.39 -3.92
N LYS A 53 -26.42 -3.46 -4.44
CA LYS A 53 -27.12 -4.73 -4.66
C LYS A 53 -27.35 -5.51 -3.37
N ASN A 54 -26.35 -5.59 -2.51
CA ASN A 54 -26.29 -6.56 -1.41
C ASN A 54 -26.37 -5.91 -0.03
N HIS A 55 -26.09 -4.62 0.11
CA HIS A 55 -25.87 -3.92 1.37
C HIS A 55 -26.40 -2.48 1.35
N ASN A 56 -27.46 -2.23 0.61
CA ASN A 56 -27.97 -0.87 0.39
C ASN A 56 -28.39 -0.14 1.67
N ASP A 57 -28.71 -0.86 2.73
CA ASP A 57 -29.09 -0.34 4.04
C ASP A 57 -27.92 -0.01 4.98
N CYS A 58 -26.67 -0.31 4.57
CA CYS A 58 -25.50 -0.05 5.38
C CYS A 58 -25.29 1.45 5.67
N SER A 59 -24.57 1.77 6.75
CA SER A 59 -24.15 3.14 7.05
C SER A 59 -23.10 3.65 6.05
N CYS A 60 -22.87 4.97 6.01
CA CYS A 60 -21.80 5.54 5.18
C CYS A 60 -20.45 4.96 5.51
N GLU A 61 -20.16 4.82 6.80
CA GLU A 61 -18.90 4.29 7.27
C GLU A 61 -18.69 2.80 6.93
N GLU A 62 -19.78 2.03 6.90
CA GLU A 62 -19.72 0.66 6.42
C GLU A 62 -19.49 0.61 4.90
N ALA A 63 -20.15 1.50 4.14
CA ALA A 63 -19.93 1.62 2.71
C ALA A 63 -18.48 2.02 2.40
N ALA A 64 -17.91 3.00 3.10
CA ALA A 64 -16.51 3.38 2.97
C ALA A 64 -15.55 2.19 3.23
N GLY A 65 -15.78 1.44 4.32
CA GLY A 65 -14.99 0.24 4.61
C GLY A 65 -15.12 -0.84 3.53
N ARG A 66 -16.29 -1.01 2.92
CA ARG A 66 -16.51 -1.98 1.83
C ARG A 66 -15.81 -1.55 0.54
N ILE A 67 -15.78 -0.26 0.24
CA ILE A 67 -15.02 0.28 -0.92
C ILE A 67 -13.54 -0.05 -0.78
N LEU A 68 -12.90 0.25 0.36
CA LEU A 68 -11.49 -0.08 0.53
C LEU A 68 -11.25 -1.60 0.51
N LYS A 69 -12.15 -2.37 1.14
CA LYS A 69 -12.08 -3.84 1.14
C LYS A 69 -12.13 -4.43 -0.28
N HIS A 70 -12.84 -3.80 -1.19
CA HIS A 70 -13.01 -4.25 -2.57
C HIS A 70 -11.67 -4.34 -3.31
N PHE A 71 -10.74 -3.40 -3.07
CA PHE A 71 -9.39 -3.43 -3.63
C PHE A 71 -8.56 -4.63 -3.18
N GLY A 72 -8.97 -5.32 -2.12
CA GLY A 72 -8.31 -6.47 -1.54
C GLY A 72 -7.83 -6.24 -0.11
N ILE A 73 -7.48 -7.33 0.56
CA ILE A 73 -6.96 -7.32 1.93
C ILE A 73 -5.61 -8.01 1.93
N GLY A 74 -4.64 -7.40 2.60
CA GLY A 74 -3.29 -7.96 2.70
C GLY A 74 -2.47 -7.71 1.44
N LEU A 75 -1.54 -8.62 1.18
CA LEU A 75 -0.58 -8.53 0.08
C LEU A 75 -1.05 -9.36 -1.12
N ASN A 76 -0.49 -9.10 -2.31
CA ASN A 76 -0.89 -9.73 -3.56
C ASN A 76 -2.38 -9.54 -3.90
N THR A 77 -2.88 -8.34 -3.64
CA THR A 77 -4.27 -7.99 -3.94
C THR A 77 -4.57 -8.11 -5.44
N PRO A 78 -5.85 -8.22 -5.85
CA PRO A 78 -6.21 -8.17 -7.27
C PRO A 78 -5.68 -6.92 -7.96
N LEU A 79 -5.78 -5.76 -7.30
CA LEU A 79 -5.24 -4.49 -7.80
C LEU A 79 -3.73 -4.59 -8.06
N GLU A 80 -2.96 -5.07 -7.07
CA GLU A 80 -1.51 -5.21 -7.18
C GLU A 80 -1.11 -6.12 -8.35
N LYS A 81 -1.77 -7.27 -8.49
CA LYS A 81 -1.54 -8.21 -9.61
C LYS A 81 -1.81 -7.56 -10.96
N GLN A 82 -2.90 -6.80 -11.06
CA GLN A 82 -3.27 -6.08 -12.27
C GLN A 82 -2.23 -5.03 -12.64
N LEU A 83 -1.77 -4.24 -11.67
CA LEU A 83 -0.76 -3.21 -11.88
C LEU A 83 0.59 -3.82 -12.28
N LYS A 84 1.04 -4.86 -11.57
CA LYS A 84 2.31 -5.55 -11.86
C LYS A 84 2.30 -6.20 -13.25
N SER A 85 1.20 -6.80 -13.67
CA SER A 85 1.06 -7.44 -14.99
C SER A 85 0.74 -6.45 -16.12
N SER A 86 0.37 -5.21 -15.83
CA SER A 86 -0.01 -4.22 -16.85
C SER A 86 1.15 -3.93 -17.78
N THR A 87 0.88 -4.00 -19.09
CA THR A 87 1.78 -3.56 -20.17
C THR A 87 1.45 -2.14 -20.65
N GLN A 88 0.38 -1.55 -20.13
CA GLN A 88 -0.05 -0.19 -20.46
C GLN A 88 0.53 0.85 -19.51
N LEU A 89 0.93 0.42 -18.32
CA LEU A 89 1.49 1.25 -17.28
C LEU A 89 2.99 1.46 -17.54
N ASP A 90 3.41 2.69 -17.72
CA ASP A 90 4.84 3.04 -17.82
C ASP A 90 5.46 3.01 -16.43
N LYS A 91 6.29 2.01 -16.20
CA LYS A 91 6.89 1.69 -14.89
C LYS A 91 8.33 1.23 -15.03
N TYR A 92 9.12 1.44 -14.01
CA TYR A 92 10.52 1.02 -13.98
C TYR A 92 10.84 0.21 -12.71
N PRO A 93 11.55 -0.93 -12.81
CA PRO A 93 12.00 -1.59 -14.04
C PRO A 93 10.84 -2.14 -14.89
N PRO A 94 10.95 -2.11 -16.23
CA PRO A 94 9.92 -2.69 -17.09
C PRO A 94 9.83 -4.22 -16.92
N ASN A 95 8.70 -4.79 -17.30
CA ASN A 95 8.39 -6.22 -17.09
C ASN A 95 9.40 -7.18 -17.74
N GLU A 96 10.06 -6.73 -18.82
CA GLU A 96 11.04 -7.51 -19.57
C GLU A 96 12.35 -7.73 -18.79
N ILE A 97 12.62 -6.88 -17.80
CA ILE A 97 13.81 -7.06 -16.95
C ILE A 97 13.50 -8.13 -15.89
N HIS A 98 14.16 -9.27 -16.07
CA HIS A 98 14.01 -10.40 -15.13
C HIS A 98 14.40 -9.99 -13.71
N ILE A 99 13.69 -10.53 -12.74
CA ILE A 99 13.85 -10.22 -11.30
C ILE A 99 15.31 -10.32 -10.84
N SER A 100 16.05 -11.33 -11.33
CA SER A 100 17.45 -11.50 -10.98
C SER A 100 18.35 -10.34 -11.43
N GLU A 101 18.02 -9.68 -12.54
CA GLU A 101 18.77 -8.52 -13.03
C GLU A 101 18.40 -7.26 -12.22
N ARG A 102 17.16 -7.15 -11.76
CA ARG A 102 16.74 -6.10 -10.82
C ARG A 102 17.57 -6.16 -9.56
N TYR A 103 17.71 -7.36 -8.95
CA TYR A 103 18.53 -7.57 -7.75
C TYR A 103 20.01 -7.23 -7.92
N LYS A 104 20.62 -7.55 -9.06
CA LYS A 104 22.05 -7.25 -9.29
C LYS A 104 22.39 -5.77 -9.19
N LYS A 105 21.44 -4.91 -9.51
CA LYS A 105 21.61 -3.44 -9.53
C LYS A 105 21.00 -2.74 -8.32
N SER A 106 20.20 -3.46 -7.52
CA SER A 106 19.46 -2.90 -6.41
C SER A 106 20.33 -2.68 -5.18
N ILE A 107 19.96 -1.68 -4.36
CA ILE A 107 20.48 -1.51 -2.99
C ILE A 107 20.14 -2.71 -2.11
N PHE A 108 19.08 -3.45 -2.43
CA PHE A 108 18.68 -4.69 -1.77
C PHE A 108 19.48 -5.91 -2.26
N ARG A 109 20.58 -5.69 -2.96
CA ARG A 109 21.48 -6.77 -3.38
C ARG A 109 21.90 -7.61 -2.19
N ARG A 110 21.15 -8.67 -1.95
CA ARG A 110 21.53 -9.71 -0.99
C ARG A 110 22.59 -10.59 -1.64
N GLU A 111 23.68 -10.82 -0.95
CA GLU A 111 24.44 -12.05 -1.13
C GLU A 111 23.55 -13.17 -0.58
N LEU A 112 22.66 -13.67 -1.43
CA LEU A 112 21.79 -14.78 -1.07
C LEU A 112 22.70 -15.97 -0.74
N PRO A 113 22.43 -16.72 0.33
CA PRO A 113 23.26 -17.86 0.74
C PRO A 113 23.27 -19.00 -0.30
N PHE A 114 22.56 -18.85 -1.41
CA PHE A 114 22.41 -19.84 -2.47
C PHE A 114 23.15 -19.40 -3.72
N LYS A 115 24.05 -20.24 -4.18
CA LYS A 115 24.92 -19.95 -5.35
C LYS A 115 24.19 -19.93 -6.69
N ASN A 116 22.94 -20.37 -6.78
CA ASN A 116 22.16 -20.45 -8.02
C ASN A 116 20.79 -19.83 -7.85
N LEU A 117 20.59 -18.65 -8.42
CA LEU A 117 19.29 -17.96 -8.50
C LEU A 117 18.19 -18.80 -9.19
N GLU A 118 18.55 -19.76 -10.05
CA GLU A 118 17.62 -20.68 -10.71
C GLU A 118 16.88 -21.61 -9.73
N GLN A 119 17.47 -21.89 -8.55
CA GLN A 119 16.81 -22.67 -7.49
C GLN A 119 15.76 -21.86 -6.71
N TYR A 120 15.70 -20.54 -6.92
CA TYR A 120 14.71 -19.67 -6.26
C TYR A 120 13.33 -19.71 -6.90
N GLN A 121 13.18 -20.21 -8.11
CA GLN A 121 11.87 -20.34 -8.76
C GLN A 121 10.90 -21.29 -8.03
N ASP A 122 11.43 -22.18 -7.18
CA ASP A 122 10.65 -23.18 -6.45
C ASP A 122 10.34 -22.81 -4.99
N TYR A 123 10.92 -21.73 -4.46
CA TYR A 123 10.65 -21.28 -3.09
C TYR A 123 9.98 -19.93 -3.09
N SER A 124 8.78 -19.86 -2.56
CA SER A 124 7.90 -18.69 -2.38
C SER A 124 8.46 -17.57 -1.46
N LEU A 125 9.76 -17.40 -1.40
CA LEU A 125 10.49 -16.40 -0.61
C LEU A 125 11.03 -15.26 -1.50
N GLU A 126 10.27 -14.87 -2.53
CA GLU A 126 10.63 -13.75 -3.37
C GLU A 126 10.38 -12.45 -2.62
N ILE A 127 11.46 -11.84 -2.10
CA ILE A 127 11.43 -10.40 -1.87
C ILE A 127 11.37 -9.80 -3.28
N TYR A 128 10.18 -9.36 -3.63
CA TYR A 128 9.94 -8.76 -4.92
C TYR A 128 10.43 -7.30 -4.88
N ILE A 129 11.30 -6.92 -5.81
CA ILE A 129 11.61 -5.50 -6.02
C ILE A 129 10.51 -4.94 -6.91
N ASP A 130 9.68 -4.12 -6.33
CA ASP A 130 8.55 -3.49 -6.99
C ASP A 130 8.98 -2.40 -7.97
N GLU A 131 8.11 -2.13 -8.91
CA GLU A 131 8.30 -1.10 -9.91
C GLU A 131 7.94 0.28 -9.34
N VAL A 132 8.57 1.30 -9.91
CA VAL A 132 8.29 2.72 -9.67
C VAL A 132 7.43 3.26 -10.80
N VAL A 133 6.44 4.07 -10.47
CA VAL A 133 5.60 4.83 -11.39
C VAL A 133 5.60 6.31 -11.03
N ASN A 134 5.24 7.15 -12.00
CA ASN A 134 5.07 8.58 -11.78
C ASN A 134 3.59 8.90 -11.62
N VAL A 135 3.26 9.62 -10.55
CA VAL A 135 1.90 10.11 -10.28
C VAL A 135 1.98 11.62 -10.03
N GLY A 136 1.64 12.40 -11.05
CA GLY A 136 1.63 13.85 -10.93
C GLY A 136 3.01 14.47 -10.66
N GLY A 137 4.09 13.85 -11.12
CA GLY A 137 5.48 14.29 -10.89
C GLY A 137 6.12 13.69 -9.64
N ILE A 138 5.41 12.84 -8.89
CA ILE A 138 5.95 12.13 -7.72
C ILE A 138 6.18 10.67 -8.12
N TYR A 139 7.40 10.18 -7.91
CA TYR A 139 7.79 8.82 -8.22
C TYR A 139 7.53 7.93 -7.03
N ILE A 140 6.62 6.98 -7.17
CA ILE A 140 6.18 6.11 -6.08
C ILE A 140 6.36 4.63 -6.45
N GLY A 141 6.60 3.79 -5.47
CA GLY A 141 6.52 2.35 -5.65
C GLY A 141 5.09 1.87 -5.91
N LEU A 142 4.91 0.85 -6.73
CA LEU A 142 3.59 0.24 -6.96
C LEU A 142 3.00 -0.37 -5.68
N ASP A 143 3.83 -0.86 -4.78
CA ASP A 143 3.42 -1.35 -3.47
C ASP A 143 2.69 -0.29 -2.65
N LYS A 144 3.05 1.00 -2.81
CA LYS A 144 2.40 2.12 -2.09
C LYS A 144 0.90 2.21 -2.41
N LEU A 145 0.48 1.79 -3.61
CA LEU A 145 -0.94 1.72 -3.96
C LEU A 145 -1.67 0.61 -3.20
N THR A 146 -0.98 -0.51 -2.93
CA THR A 146 -1.50 -1.57 -2.06
C THR A 146 -1.52 -1.11 -0.60
N HIS A 147 -0.50 -0.42 -0.14
CA HIS A 147 -0.49 0.22 1.18
C HIS A 147 -1.63 1.21 1.34
N PHE A 148 -1.87 2.07 0.36
CA PHE A 148 -3.00 3.00 0.35
C PHE A 148 -4.34 2.28 0.49
N THR A 149 -4.58 1.21 -0.27
CA THR A 149 -5.87 0.53 -0.27
C THR A 149 -6.00 -0.47 0.88
N ALA A 150 -5.14 -1.50 0.94
CA ALA A 150 -5.28 -2.61 1.88
C ALA A 150 -4.88 -2.23 3.31
N SER A 151 -3.76 -1.53 3.50
CA SER A 151 -3.34 -1.09 4.82
C SER A 151 -4.14 0.11 5.30
N GLY A 152 -4.54 1.01 4.38
CA GLY A 152 -5.51 2.08 4.67
C GLY A 152 -6.83 1.52 5.20
N PHE A 153 -7.34 0.42 4.60
CA PHE A 153 -8.49 -0.31 5.13
C PHE A 153 -8.26 -0.84 6.54
N LEU A 154 -7.08 -1.41 6.81
CA LEU A 154 -6.75 -1.91 8.14
C LEU A 154 -6.74 -0.79 9.19
N TYR A 155 -6.12 0.37 8.87
CA TYR A 155 -6.15 1.55 9.75
C TYR A 155 -7.58 2.01 10.01
N TYR A 156 -8.40 2.06 8.97
CA TYR A 156 -9.81 2.43 9.10
C TYR A 156 -10.58 1.45 10.00
N LYS A 157 -10.36 0.15 9.84
CA LYS A 157 -10.98 -0.87 10.71
C LYS A 157 -10.55 -0.73 12.18
N ILE A 158 -9.26 -0.51 12.43
CA ILE A 158 -8.75 -0.31 13.79
C ILE A 158 -9.34 0.95 14.39
N TYR A 159 -9.39 2.04 13.63
CA TYR A 159 -10.04 3.29 14.04
C TYR A 159 -11.52 3.07 14.43
N ARG A 160 -12.28 2.40 13.57
CA ARG A 160 -13.71 2.11 13.85
C ARG A 160 -13.89 1.26 15.09
N LEU A 161 -13.04 0.27 15.29
CA LEU A 161 -13.05 -0.55 16.51
C LEU A 161 -12.65 0.28 17.75
N ALA A 162 -11.64 1.12 17.64
CA ALA A 162 -11.17 1.94 18.75
C ALA A 162 -12.27 2.92 19.22
N LEU A 163 -13.10 3.46 18.33
CA LEU A 163 -14.24 4.31 18.70
C LEU A 163 -15.26 3.63 19.64
N GLU A 164 -15.26 2.31 19.74
CA GLU A 164 -16.10 1.59 20.71
C GLU A 164 -15.54 1.65 22.13
N PHE A 165 -14.26 2.02 22.30
CA PHE A 165 -13.54 1.96 23.59
C PHE A 165 -13.02 3.32 24.04
N VAL A 166 -12.91 4.30 23.15
CA VAL A 166 -12.42 5.65 23.45
C VAL A 166 -13.45 6.70 23.02
N GLU A 167 -13.53 7.79 23.77
CA GLU A 167 -14.52 8.85 23.54
C GLU A 167 -14.08 9.83 22.43
N SER A 168 -12.78 9.92 22.16
CA SER A 168 -12.22 10.91 21.22
C SER A 168 -11.84 10.26 19.89
N LYS A 169 -12.24 10.91 18.79
CA LYS A 169 -11.84 10.52 17.44
C LYS A 169 -10.32 10.58 17.27
N GLU A 170 -9.69 11.55 17.88
CA GLU A 170 -8.24 11.75 17.85
C GLU A 170 -7.52 10.60 18.54
N ALA A 171 -8.02 10.13 19.70
CA ALA A 171 -7.45 8.97 20.38
C ALA A 171 -7.63 7.68 19.55
N ALA A 172 -8.79 7.49 18.93
CA ALA A 172 -9.01 6.36 18.04
C ALA A 172 -8.08 6.38 16.81
N MET A 173 -7.86 7.56 16.23
CA MET A 173 -6.91 7.77 15.13
C MET A 173 -5.47 7.45 15.55
N GLN A 174 -5.04 7.95 16.71
CA GLN A 174 -3.72 7.66 17.25
C GLN A 174 -3.51 6.16 17.49
N MET A 175 -4.54 5.44 17.96
CA MET A 175 -4.47 3.99 18.10
C MET A 175 -4.29 3.28 16.75
N ALA A 176 -5.00 3.71 15.72
CA ALA A 176 -4.86 3.14 14.38
C ALA A 176 -3.44 3.36 13.82
N ILE A 177 -2.92 4.59 13.94
CA ILE A 177 -1.55 4.94 13.52
C ILE A 177 -0.51 4.14 14.31
N ALA A 178 -0.63 4.07 15.64
CA ALA A 178 0.30 3.32 16.48
C ALA A 178 0.34 1.83 16.14
N MET A 179 -0.81 1.22 15.82
CA MET A 179 -0.88 -0.18 15.37
C MET A 179 -0.23 -0.36 14.00
N GLY A 180 -0.37 0.60 13.09
CA GLY A 180 0.31 0.58 11.80
C GLY A 180 1.82 0.67 11.93
N ILE A 181 2.32 1.60 12.77
CA ILE A 181 3.76 1.71 13.09
C ILE A 181 4.28 0.41 13.71
N TYR A 182 3.52 -0.20 14.61
CA TYR A 182 3.88 -1.48 15.21
C TYR A 182 3.96 -2.59 14.14
N GLY A 183 2.98 -2.64 13.24
CA GLY A 183 2.95 -3.59 12.13
C GLY A 183 4.17 -3.46 11.24
N GLU A 184 4.50 -2.24 10.82
CA GLU A 184 5.65 -1.95 9.99
C GLU A 184 6.97 -2.30 10.72
N LYS A 185 7.09 -1.88 11.98
CA LYS A 185 8.32 -2.10 12.75
C LYS A 185 8.60 -3.57 13.06
N TYR A 186 7.57 -4.37 13.33
CA TYR A 186 7.76 -5.71 13.91
C TYR A 186 7.23 -6.86 13.06
N ILE A 187 6.38 -6.59 12.05
CA ILE A 187 5.71 -7.64 11.29
C ILE A 187 6.06 -7.53 9.80
N LEU A 188 5.66 -6.44 9.15
CA LEU A 188 5.78 -6.28 7.71
C LEU A 188 7.17 -5.79 7.28
N GLY A 189 7.74 -4.81 7.97
CA GLY A 189 9.04 -4.24 7.63
C GLY A 189 10.20 -5.10 8.14
N LYS A 190 10.49 -5.04 9.45
CA LYS A 190 11.70 -5.65 10.01
C LYS A 190 11.82 -7.16 9.80
N ILE A 191 10.72 -7.90 9.94
CA ILE A 191 10.75 -9.38 9.85
C ILE A 191 10.70 -9.84 8.40
N SER A 192 9.90 -9.19 7.54
CA SER A 192 9.71 -9.61 6.17
C SER A 192 10.84 -9.14 5.25
N SER A 193 11.14 -7.86 5.25
CA SER A 193 12.09 -7.23 4.32
C SER A 193 13.38 -6.74 4.97
N GLY A 194 13.38 -6.51 6.28
CA GLY A 194 14.47 -5.85 6.99
C GLY A 194 14.47 -4.33 6.80
N VAL A 195 13.37 -3.78 6.31
CA VAL A 195 13.18 -2.34 6.07
C VAL A 195 12.07 -1.81 6.97
N PHE A 196 12.18 -0.57 7.39
CA PHE A 196 11.09 0.20 7.98
C PHE A 196 10.83 1.37 7.06
N SER A 197 9.74 1.29 6.30
CA SER A 197 9.43 2.27 5.27
C SER A 197 8.52 3.37 5.82
N TYR A 198 9.01 4.59 5.80
CA TYR A 198 8.19 5.77 6.13
C TYR A 198 7.19 6.07 5.01
N ALA A 199 7.52 5.73 3.76
CA ALA A 199 6.61 5.90 2.64
C ALA A 199 5.42 4.94 2.72
N ASP A 200 5.62 3.72 3.24
CA ASP A 200 4.53 2.78 3.52
C ASP A 200 3.58 3.33 4.59
N LEU A 201 4.14 3.86 5.67
CA LEU A 201 3.34 4.47 6.73
C LEU A 201 2.54 5.67 6.23
N GLU A 202 3.15 6.51 5.39
CA GLU A 202 2.46 7.65 4.79
C GLU A 202 1.35 7.21 3.85
N SER A 203 1.60 6.25 2.97
CA SER A 203 0.57 5.74 2.06
C SER A 203 -0.57 5.03 2.80
N ASN A 204 -0.28 4.27 3.86
CA ASN A 204 -1.28 3.70 4.77
C ASN A 204 -2.18 4.79 5.36
N PHE A 205 -1.55 5.87 5.85
CA PHE A 205 -2.27 6.99 6.46
C PHE A 205 -3.14 7.73 5.45
N GLN A 206 -2.64 7.98 4.24
CA GLN A 206 -3.42 8.63 3.20
C GLN A 206 -4.61 7.77 2.75
N GLY A 207 -4.47 6.46 2.69
CA GLY A 207 -5.58 5.53 2.45
C GLY A 207 -6.62 5.55 3.58
N PHE A 208 -6.18 5.69 4.81
CA PHE A 208 -7.07 5.90 5.95
C PHE A 208 -7.82 7.23 5.84
N LEU A 209 -7.14 8.32 5.47
CA LEU A 209 -7.78 9.62 5.25
C LEU A 209 -8.81 9.54 4.11
N PHE A 210 -8.50 8.85 3.01
CA PHE A 210 -9.47 8.60 1.94
C PHE A 210 -10.75 7.95 2.48
N ALA A 211 -10.63 6.92 3.33
CA ALA A 211 -11.79 6.27 3.94
C ALA A 211 -12.61 7.23 4.81
N LEU A 212 -11.96 8.10 5.57
CA LEU A 212 -12.64 9.12 6.38
C LEU A 212 -13.33 10.17 5.52
N ASP A 213 -12.69 10.62 4.44
CA ASP A 213 -13.20 11.65 3.54
C ASP A 213 -14.48 11.20 2.81
N LEU A 214 -14.63 9.90 2.58
CA LEU A 214 -15.85 9.37 1.98
C LEU A 214 -17.10 9.76 2.75
N CYS A 215 -17.01 9.87 4.09
CA CYS A 215 -18.14 10.12 4.98
C CYS A 215 -18.02 11.39 5.83
N ASN A 216 -17.03 12.24 5.57
CA ASN A 216 -16.82 13.45 6.35
C ASN A 216 -17.95 14.47 6.09
N SER A 217 -18.57 14.95 7.15
CA SER A 217 -19.72 15.89 7.11
C SER A 217 -19.46 17.22 6.37
N GLY A 218 -18.19 17.61 6.21
CA GLY A 218 -17.81 18.84 5.50
C GLY A 218 -17.69 18.71 3.98
N SER A 219 -17.43 17.49 3.48
CA SER A 219 -17.23 17.21 2.06
C SER A 219 -17.62 15.79 1.69
N THR A 220 -18.82 15.36 2.14
CA THR A 220 -19.27 13.96 1.95
C THR A 220 -19.15 13.54 0.50
N ARG A 221 -18.14 12.71 0.19
CA ARG A 221 -17.94 12.16 -1.15
C ARG A 221 -18.95 11.04 -1.46
N LEU A 222 -19.36 10.26 -0.43
CA LEU A 222 -20.45 9.29 -0.56
C LEU A 222 -21.79 9.94 -0.24
N LYS A 223 -22.70 9.84 -1.18
CA LYS A 223 -24.08 10.33 -1.03
C LYS A 223 -25.05 9.19 -1.20
N ARG A 224 -26.12 9.22 -0.43
CA ARG A 224 -27.24 8.31 -0.59
C ARG A 224 -28.33 8.96 -1.44
N SER A 225 -28.63 8.34 -2.58
CA SER A 225 -29.75 8.72 -3.44
C SER A 225 -30.84 7.67 -3.39
N GLY A 226 -31.98 7.91 -4.06
CA GLY A 226 -33.03 6.90 -4.18
C GLY A 226 -32.60 5.59 -4.89
N LYS A 227 -31.40 5.57 -5.49
CA LYS A 227 -30.82 4.41 -6.17
C LYS A 227 -29.75 3.70 -5.34
N GLY A 228 -29.39 4.22 -4.15
CA GLY A 228 -28.36 3.69 -3.28
C GLY A 228 -27.21 4.66 -3.05
N TRP A 229 -26.01 4.10 -2.76
CA TRP A 229 -24.78 4.88 -2.56
C TRP A 229 -24.16 5.27 -3.89
N GLU A 230 -23.71 6.51 -3.98
CA GLU A 230 -23.00 7.04 -5.14
C GLU A 230 -21.83 7.94 -4.70
N LEU A 231 -20.77 7.99 -5.51
CA LEU A 231 -19.65 8.88 -5.29
C LEU A 231 -19.96 10.26 -5.89
N SER A 232 -19.81 11.32 -5.10
CA SER A 232 -19.95 12.71 -5.56
C SER A 232 -18.66 13.18 -6.19
N GLY A 233 -18.62 13.22 -7.50
CA GLY A 233 -17.41 13.51 -8.28
C GLY A 233 -16.54 12.27 -8.52
N SER A 234 -15.39 12.45 -9.14
CA SER A 234 -14.42 11.40 -9.40
C SER A 234 -13.36 11.34 -8.28
N PHE A 235 -12.82 10.16 -8.04
CA PHE A 235 -11.61 9.99 -7.26
C PHE A 235 -10.41 10.48 -8.07
N ASP A 236 -9.50 11.20 -7.44
CA ASP A 236 -8.20 11.57 -7.98
C ASP A 236 -7.09 11.15 -7.00
N LEU A 237 -6.22 10.26 -7.42
CA LEU A 237 -5.13 9.74 -6.60
C LEU A 237 -4.15 10.85 -6.17
N ARG A 238 -4.02 11.91 -7.00
CA ARG A 238 -3.17 13.07 -6.72
C ARG A 238 -3.63 13.88 -5.50
N ASP A 239 -4.88 13.73 -5.05
CA ASP A 239 -5.36 14.33 -3.81
C ASP A 239 -4.67 13.71 -2.56
N TYR A 240 -4.08 12.53 -2.69
CA TYR A 240 -3.49 11.74 -1.61
C TYR A 240 -2.00 11.50 -1.77
N VAL A 241 -1.52 11.35 -3.02
CA VAL A 241 -0.08 11.17 -3.28
C VAL A 241 0.65 12.47 -2.98
N ASN A 242 1.72 12.36 -2.19
CA ASN A 242 2.55 13.48 -1.79
C ASN A 242 4.03 13.07 -1.80
N PRO A 243 4.98 14.01 -1.70
CA PRO A 243 6.42 13.69 -1.77
C PRO A 243 6.92 12.66 -0.77
N PHE A 244 6.20 12.44 0.35
CA PHE A 244 6.61 11.44 1.34
C PHE A 244 6.33 9.99 0.92
N TRP A 245 5.65 9.76 -0.22
CA TRP A 245 5.53 8.44 -0.83
C TRP A 245 6.76 8.04 -1.65
N ASP A 246 7.62 9.01 -1.98
CA ASP A 246 8.89 8.78 -2.66
C ASP A 246 9.98 8.43 -1.66
N GLU A 247 10.46 7.18 -1.67
CA GLU A 247 11.49 6.72 -0.74
C GLU A 247 12.86 7.36 -0.96
N SER A 248 13.10 8.01 -2.09
CA SER A 248 14.30 8.81 -2.31
C SER A 248 14.22 10.17 -1.62
N TYR A 249 13.01 10.69 -1.42
CA TYR A 249 12.75 11.91 -0.66
C TYR A 249 12.52 11.63 0.84
N ASN A 250 11.88 10.51 1.15
CA ASN A 250 11.55 10.05 2.51
C ASN A 250 12.20 8.67 2.76
N PRO A 251 13.54 8.64 2.94
CA PRO A 251 14.29 7.39 2.91
C PRO A 251 13.93 6.46 4.07
N SER A 252 13.76 5.19 3.74
CA SER A 252 13.46 4.11 4.67
C SER A 252 14.62 3.82 5.63
N TYR A 253 14.29 3.29 6.80
CA TYR A 253 15.31 2.80 7.74
C TYR A 253 15.59 1.32 7.50
N TYR A 254 16.86 0.99 7.22
CA TYR A 254 17.32 -0.37 6.96
C TYR A 254 17.90 -0.97 8.24
N TYR A 255 17.34 -2.11 8.68
CA TYR A 255 17.86 -2.82 9.83
C TYR A 255 19.12 -3.58 9.44
N GLU A 256 20.19 -3.43 10.21
CA GLU A 256 21.34 -4.30 10.11
C GLU A 256 20.94 -5.72 10.55
N ASN A 257 20.76 -6.59 9.58
CA ASN A 257 20.72 -8.01 9.88
C ASN A 257 22.16 -8.45 10.11
N GLN A 258 22.46 -9.08 11.24
CA GLN A 258 23.79 -9.58 11.60
C GLN A 258 24.40 -10.55 10.55
N ASN A 259 23.60 -10.96 9.55
CA ASN A 259 24.01 -11.82 8.43
C ASN A 259 23.88 -11.15 7.05
N LEU A 260 23.55 -9.85 7.00
CA LEU A 260 23.30 -9.13 5.75
C LEU A 260 24.00 -7.78 5.83
N SER A 261 25.20 -7.69 5.27
CA SER A 261 25.84 -6.38 5.01
C SER A 261 25.09 -5.68 3.86
N LEU A 262 23.98 -5.07 4.16
CA LEU A 262 23.06 -4.47 3.18
C LEU A 262 23.37 -3.02 2.84
N MET A 263 24.41 -2.40 3.42
CA MET A 263 24.76 -1.03 3.05
C MET A 263 25.92 -0.99 2.07
N PRO A 264 25.77 -0.35 0.91
CA PRO A 264 26.95 0.16 0.23
C PRO A 264 27.61 1.18 1.16
N LYS A 265 28.90 1.00 1.43
CA LYS A 265 29.73 1.91 2.26
C LYS A 265 29.76 3.37 1.78
N SER A 266 29.01 3.72 0.74
CA SER A 266 28.95 5.03 0.10
C SER A 266 27.81 5.94 0.60
N GLN A 267 26.94 5.49 1.49
CA GLN A 267 25.85 6.32 2.03
C GLN A 267 26.06 6.80 3.48
N ALA A 268 27.25 6.61 4.03
CA ALA A 268 27.65 7.30 5.25
C ALA A 268 28.26 8.66 4.87
N VAL A 269 27.44 9.65 4.59
CA VAL A 269 27.79 11.08 4.58
C VAL A 269 26.75 11.83 5.40
#